data_a35d7c7f5887fbf245fe73519aa86b9e
#
_entry.id   a35d7c7f5887fbf245fe73519aa86b9e
#
_cell.length_a   1.000
_cell.length_b   1.000
_cell.length_c   1.000
_cell.angle_alpha   90.00
_cell.angle_beta   90.00
_cell.angle_gamma   90.00
#
_symmetry.space_group_name_H-M   'P 1'
#
loop_
_entity.id
_entity.type
_entity.pdbx_description
1 polymer ?
#
loop_
_entity_poly.entity_id
_entity_poly.type
_entity_poly.pdbx_seq_one_letter_code
_entity_poly.pdbx_strand_id
1 'polypeptide(L)'
;MIYDTTKIKDNISITLDWILSKVTEYDIYAAYIGNFKVGMIYNSPLRKDKTPSFGCYYSKKTKQLMFKDHGTGECGNIIKFVSLFTGLTNYSDILNDIVNKLKITNDTKLVSSKQYIPSTETVIGIVRQDFTLTDINYWSQFNISTTTLKKFGVSSIKYYLCNGVVKGIYKDSNPMYAYKVYNNFKIYRPLADKYTKWRNNLTENDIQGFKQLPKTGDILIITKSMKDVMCLYEMGIPAISPSSESTFIPDKALNQLKKRFKRIIILFDRDIAGVKYLRKMSLKTGLEGMLVHKKFKAKDISDAVKLNGFETIKNWLYEEIY
;
A
#
# COMPACT_ATOMS: atom_id res chain seq x y z
N MET A 1 -64.59 -20.83 -22.55
CA MET A 1 -63.34 -21.25 -21.85
C MET A 1 -62.74 -20.02 -21.17
N ILE A 2 -62.97 -19.96 -19.87
CA ILE A 2 -62.37 -18.87 -19.06
C ILE A 2 -60.99 -19.38 -18.67
N TYR A 3 -59.91 -18.70 -19.17
CA TYR A 3 -58.56 -19.01 -18.76
C TYR A 3 -58.31 -18.41 -17.36
N ASP A 4 -58.06 -19.30 -16.41
CA ASP A 4 -57.69 -18.95 -15.05
C ASP A 4 -56.27 -18.37 -15.06
N THR A 5 -56.14 -17.05 -14.88
CA THR A 5 -54.89 -16.30 -14.88
C THR A 5 -54.18 -16.26 -13.51
N THR A 6 -54.60 -17.11 -12.54
CA THR A 6 -54.07 -17.06 -11.16
C THR A 6 -52.79 -17.88 -10.93
N LYS A 7 -52.13 -18.41 -11.96
CA LYS A 7 -50.87 -19.20 -11.83
C LYS A 7 -49.75 -18.74 -12.74
N ILE A 8 -49.52 -17.43 -12.87
CA ILE A 8 -48.19 -16.95 -13.27
C ILE A 8 -47.38 -16.85 -11.98
N LYS A 9 -46.74 -17.94 -11.58
CA LYS A 9 -45.56 -17.82 -10.69
C LYS A 9 -44.53 -17.05 -11.48
N ASP A 10 -44.32 -15.81 -11.12
CA ASP A 10 -43.17 -15.06 -11.59
C ASP A 10 -41.91 -15.88 -11.29
N ASN A 11 -41.38 -16.56 -12.30
CA ASN A 11 -40.10 -17.25 -12.24
C ASN A 11 -39.02 -16.15 -12.24
N ILE A 12 -38.89 -15.48 -11.11
CA ILE A 12 -37.78 -14.55 -10.91
C ILE A 12 -36.50 -15.37 -10.90
N SER A 13 -35.70 -15.22 -11.93
CA SER A 13 -34.36 -15.79 -11.95
C SER A 13 -33.53 -15.13 -10.82
N ILE A 14 -33.19 -15.92 -9.80
CA ILE A 14 -32.34 -15.45 -8.72
C ILE A 14 -30.94 -15.19 -9.31
N THR A 15 -30.57 -13.91 -9.37
CA THR A 15 -29.22 -13.45 -9.80
C THR A 15 -28.54 -12.73 -8.67
N LEU A 16 -27.22 -12.59 -8.74
CA LEU A 16 -26.46 -11.81 -7.76
C LEU A 16 -26.95 -10.35 -7.73
N ASP A 17 -27.22 -9.76 -8.90
CA ASP A 17 -27.71 -8.37 -9.00
C ASP A 17 -29.08 -8.22 -8.33
N TRP A 18 -29.98 -9.21 -8.50
CA TRP A 18 -31.25 -9.20 -7.81
C TRP A 18 -31.06 -9.28 -6.28
N ILE A 19 -30.16 -10.15 -5.78
CA ILE A 19 -29.81 -10.22 -4.35
C ILE A 19 -29.28 -8.88 -3.86
N LEU A 20 -28.31 -8.30 -4.57
CA LEU A 20 -27.67 -7.02 -4.21
C LEU A 20 -28.61 -5.82 -4.34
N SER A 21 -29.73 -5.95 -5.06
CA SER A 21 -30.81 -4.96 -5.03
C SER A 21 -31.63 -4.98 -3.73
N LYS A 22 -31.50 -6.03 -2.91
CA LYS A 22 -32.25 -6.26 -1.66
C LYS A 22 -31.39 -6.15 -0.40
N VAL A 23 -30.13 -6.53 -0.48
CA VAL A 23 -29.16 -6.55 0.63
C VAL A 23 -27.79 -6.09 0.15
N THR A 24 -26.94 -5.63 1.07
CA THR A 24 -25.56 -5.24 0.73
C THR A 24 -24.60 -6.43 0.77
N GLU A 25 -23.44 -6.33 0.12
CA GLU A 25 -22.36 -7.32 0.27
C GLU A 25 -21.95 -7.50 1.74
N TYR A 26 -22.00 -6.41 2.53
CA TYR A 26 -21.73 -6.47 3.97
C TYR A 26 -22.74 -7.35 4.70
N ASP A 27 -24.04 -7.23 4.41
CA ASP A 27 -25.09 -8.01 5.05
C ASP A 27 -24.91 -9.50 4.74
N ILE A 28 -24.49 -9.82 3.51
CA ILE A 28 -24.22 -11.21 3.13
C ILE A 28 -23.01 -11.74 3.93
N TYR A 29 -21.86 -11.04 3.97
CA TYR A 29 -20.75 -11.50 4.82
C TYR A 29 -21.15 -11.63 6.27
N ALA A 30 -21.88 -10.66 6.83
CA ALA A 30 -22.31 -10.67 8.22
C ALA A 30 -23.24 -11.85 8.55
N ALA A 31 -24.03 -12.32 7.61
CA ALA A 31 -24.88 -13.49 7.80
C ALA A 31 -24.10 -14.80 8.03
N TYR A 32 -22.85 -14.89 7.51
CA TYR A 32 -22.01 -16.08 7.67
C TYR A 32 -21.01 -15.95 8.81
N ILE A 33 -20.40 -14.76 9.02
CA ILE A 33 -19.30 -14.58 9.97
C ILE A 33 -19.67 -13.72 11.18
N GLY A 34 -20.92 -13.25 11.27
CA GLY A 34 -21.34 -12.32 12.32
C GLY A 34 -20.90 -10.89 12.04
N ASN A 35 -21.11 -10.01 13.02
CA ASN A 35 -20.71 -8.61 12.90
C ASN A 35 -19.18 -8.47 12.83
N PHE A 36 -18.71 -7.74 11.83
CA PHE A 36 -17.28 -7.47 11.62
C PHE A 36 -17.03 -6.02 11.21
N LYS A 37 -15.78 -5.57 11.30
CA LYS A 37 -15.36 -4.26 10.79
C LYS A 37 -14.47 -4.46 9.57
N VAL A 38 -14.84 -3.86 8.46
CA VAL A 38 -14.03 -3.87 7.23
C VAL A 38 -12.63 -3.30 7.51
N GLY A 39 -11.59 -3.97 7.01
CA GLY A 39 -10.20 -3.60 7.23
C GLY A 39 -9.59 -4.10 8.55
N MET A 40 -10.36 -4.80 9.39
CA MET A 40 -9.83 -5.51 10.56
C MET A 40 -9.50 -6.96 10.23
N ILE A 41 -8.62 -7.56 11.01
CA ILE A 41 -8.21 -8.97 10.87
C ILE A 41 -8.79 -9.78 12.02
N TYR A 42 -9.35 -10.93 11.69
CA TYR A 42 -10.01 -11.88 12.57
C TYR A 42 -9.44 -13.29 12.39
N ASN A 43 -9.80 -14.21 13.27
CA ASN A 43 -9.55 -15.63 13.02
C ASN A 43 -10.34 -16.06 11.76
N SER A 44 -9.76 -16.91 10.95
CA SER A 44 -10.41 -17.34 9.71
C SER A 44 -11.69 -18.13 10.00
N PRO A 45 -12.84 -17.76 9.39
CA PRO A 45 -14.05 -18.55 9.49
C PRO A 45 -14.03 -19.75 8.53
N LEU A 46 -13.04 -19.82 7.63
CA LEU A 46 -12.92 -20.86 6.59
C LEU A 46 -12.14 -22.09 7.07
N ARG A 47 -11.50 -22.00 8.23
CA ARG A 47 -10.65 -23.06 8.81
C ARG A 47 -10.46 -22.86 10.30
N LYS A 48 -9.93 -23.87 10.98
CA LYS A 48 -9.48 -23.73 12.36
C LYS A 48 -8.26 -22.80 12.40
N ASP A 49 -8.41 -21.63 12.99
CA ASP A 49 -7.38 -20.59 13.06
C ASP A 49 -7.07 -20.21 14.51
N LYS A 50 -5.78 -20.16 14.86
CA LYS A 50 -5.31 -19.75 16.20
C LYS A 50 -4.78 -18.31 16.21
N THR A 51 -4.44 -17.77 15.02
CA THR A 51 -3.86 -16.45 14.86
C THR A 51 -4.65 -15.66 13.81
N PRO A 52 -5.21 -14.49 14.18
CA PRO A 52 -6.01 -13.71 13.24
C PRO A 52 -5.33 -13.50 11.88
N SER A 53 -5.96 -13.98 10.83
CA SER A 53 -5.41 -13.95 9.47
C SER A 53 -6.43 -13.67 8.38
N PHE A 54 -7.71 -13.54 8.71
CA PHE A 54 -8.81 -13.29 7.78
C PHE A 54 -9.30 -11.85 7.90
N GLY A 55 -9.60 -11.20 6.77
CA GLY A 55 -10.20 -9.86 6.77
C GLY A 55 -10.98 -9.57 5.51
N CYS A 56 -11.95 -8.65 5.63
CA CYS A 56 -12.69 -8.12 4.49
C CYS A 56 -12.23 -6.70 4.18
N TYR A 57 -12.18 -6.36 2.90
CA TYR A 57 -11.72 -5.04 2.42
C TYR A 57 -12.42 -4.67 1.11
N TYR A 58 -12.63 -3.39 0.87
CA TYR A 58 -13.14 -2.94 -0.43
C TYR A 58 -12.02 -2.89 -1.47
N SER A 59 -12.26 -3.54 -2.60
CA SER A 59 -11.36 -3.48 -3.75
C SER A 59 -11.31 -2.06 -4.31
N LYS A 60 -10.12 -1.50 -4.46
CA LYS A 60 -9.94 -0.18 -5.08
C LYS A 60 -10.38 -0.16 -6.55
N LYS A 61 -10.24 -1.29 -7.25
CA LYS A 61 -10.55 -1.44 -8.68
C LYS A 61 -12.05 -1.66 -8.91
N THR A 62 -12.65 -2.64 -8.24
CA THR A 62 -14.03 -3.07 -8.48
C THR A 62 -15.05 -2.43 -7.53
N LYS A 63 -14.59 -1.79 -6.45
CA LYS A 63 -15.40 -1.25 -5.36
C LYS A 63 -16.21 -2.30 -4.58
N GLN A 64 -16.08 -3.58 -4.91
CA GLN A 64 -16.72 -4.69 -4.23
C GLN A 64 -16.04 -4.99 -2.89
N LEU A 65 -16.83 -5.54 -1.95
CA LEU A 65 -16.31 -6.06 -0.70
C LEU A 65 -15.69 -7.45 -0.93
N MET A 66 -14.40 -7.55 -0.75
CA MET A 66 -13.60 -8.75 -0.98
C MET A 66 -13.12 -9.31 0.36
N PHE A 67 -12.86 -10.61 0.40
CA PHE A 67 -12.14 -11.22 1.54
C PHE A 67 -10.71 -11.60 1.17
N LYS A 68 -9.88 -11.74 2.19
CA LYS A 68 -8.55 -12.34 2.10
C LYS A 68 -8.23 -13.11 3.38
N ASP A 69 -7.90 -14.38 3.25
CA ASP A 69 -7.26 -15.19 4.29
C ASP A 69 -5.73 -15.19 4.05
N HIS A 70 -5.01 -14.48 4.91
CA HIS A 70 -3.55 -14.37 4.80
C HIS A 70 -2.84 -15.66 5.22
N GLY A 71 -3.52 -16.57 5.90
CA GLY A 71 -2.95 -17.85 6.33
C GLY A 71 -2.87 -18.86 5.18
N THR A 72 -3.87 -18.88 4.30
CA THR A 72 -3.90 -19.77 3.13
C THR A 72 -3.54 -19.05 1.83
N GLY A 73 -3.65 -17.71 1.80
CA GLY A 73 -3.55 -16.91 0.58
C GLY A 73 -4.86 -16.79 -0.19
N GLU A 74 -5.93 -17.48 0.22
CA GLU A 74 -7.23 -17.42 -0.41
C GLU A 74 -7.80 -16.00 -0.39
N CYS A 75 -8.34 -15.55 -1.52
CA CYS A 75 -9.01 -14.26 -1.64
C CYS A 75 -10.07 -14.32 -2.74
N GLY A 76 -11.05 -13.44 -2.66
CA GLY A 76 -12.11 -13.39 -3.65
C GLY A 76 -13.27 -12.48 -3.26
N ASN A 77 -14.29 -12.50 -4.11
CA ASN A 77 -15.55 -11.83 -3.87
C ASN A 77 -16.49 -12.70 -3.00
N ILE A 78 -17.69 -12.21 -2.80
CA ILE A 78 -18.68 -12.83 -1.95
C ILE A 78 -19.08 -14.24 -2.42
N ILE A 79 -19.16 -14.48 -3.72
CA ILE A 79 -19.51 -15.80 -4.27
C ILE A 79 -18.43 -16.83 -3.91
N LYS A 80 -17.15 -16.49 -4.14
CA LYS A 80 -16.04 -17.36 -3.75
C LYS A 80 -16.00 -17.59 -2.24
N PHE A 81 -16.30 -16.54 -1.45
CA PHE A 81 -16.35 -16.67 -0.01
C PHE A 81 -17.41 -17.66 0.44
N VAL A 82 -18.67 -17.51 -0.04
CA VAL A 82 -19.78 -18.41 0.33
C VAL A 82 -19.49 -19.84 -0.15
N SER A 83 -18.95 -20.01 -1.36
CA SER A 83 -18.51 -21.32 -1.86
C SER A 83 -17.51 -21.99 -0.89
N LEU A 84 -16.48 -21.30 -0.45
CA LEU A 84 -15.48 -21.85 0.47
C LEU A 84 -16.04 -22.11 1.87
N PHE A 85 -16.97 -21.26 2.33
CA PHE A 85 -17.56 -21.37 3.66
C PHE A 85 -18.55 -22.54 3.76
N THR A 86 -19.37 -22.76 2.71
CA THR A 86 -20.43 -23.77 2.67
C THR A 86 -19.99 -25.08 2.01
N GLY A 87 -18.94 -25.07 1.20
CA GLY A 87 -18.53 -26.19 0.35
C GLY A 87 -19.32 -26.31 -0.95
N LEU A 88 -20.26 -25.39 -1.21
CA LEU A 88 -21.05 -25.39 -2.45
C LEU A 88 -20.19 -24.95 -3.64
N THR A 89 -20.32 -25.65 -4.77
CA THR A 89 -19.56 -25.36 -6.00
C THR A 89 -20.45 -24.83 -7.13
N ASN A 90 -21.74 -25.16 -7.11
CA ASN A 90 -22.67 -24.70 -8.13
C ASN A 90 -23.12 -23.26 -7.83
N TYR A 91 -23.07 -22.39 -8.84
CA TYR A 91 -23.39 -20.97 -8.70
C TYR A 91 -24.86 -20.73 -8.24
N SER A 92 -25.82 -21.48 -8.80
CA SER A 92 -27.24 -21.37 -8.42
C SER A 92 -27.46 -21.77 -6.97
N ASP A 93 -26.77 -22.82 -6.50
CA ASP A 93 -26.91 -23.31 -5.12
C ASP A 93 -26.32 -22.27 -4.13
N ILE A 94 -25.23 -21.62 -4.49
CA ILE A 94 -24.64 -20.52 -3.70
C ILE A 94 -25.62 -19.36 -3.58
N LEU A 95 -26.24 -18.94 -4.69
CA LEU A 95 -27.25 -17.86 -4.66
C LEU A 95 -28.47 -18.24 -3.81
N ASN A 96 -28.95 -19.47 -3.94
CA ASN A 96 -30.07 -19.97 -3.14
C ASN A 96 -29.74 -20.03 -1.64
N ASP A 97 -28.50 -20.44 -1.28
CA ASP A 97 -28.04 -20.45 0.10
C ASP A 97 -28.03 -19.03 0.69
N ILE A 98 -27.54 -18.03 -0.06
CA ILE A 98 -27.56 -16.62 0.35
C ILE A 98 -29.01 -16.15 0.58
N VAL A 99 -29.90 -16.42 -0.36
CA VAL A 99 -31.31 -16.02 -0.26
C VAL A 99 -31.97 -16.64 0.97
N ASN A 100 -31.76 -17.93 1.20
CA ASN A 100 -32.32 -18.66 2.34
C ASN A 100 -31.72 -18.16 3.67
N LYS A 101 -30.43 -17.97 3.73
CA LYS A 101 -29.69 -17.50 4.92
C LYS A 101 -30.17 -16.13 5.38
N LEU A 102 -30.44 -15.22 4.43
CA LEU A 102 -30.89 -13.87 4.69
C LEU A 102 -32.42 -13.71 4.63
N LYS A 103 -33.14 -14.77 4.30
CA LYS A 103 -34.61 -14.77 4.14
C LYS A 103 -35.07 -13.67 3.16
N ILE A 104 -34.37 -13.54 2.03
CA ILE A 104 -34.69 -12.53 1.02
C ILE A 104 -35.99 -12.91 0.28
N THR A 105 -36.91 -11.97 0.21
CA THR A 105 -38.17 -12.09 -0.54
C THR A 105 -38.29 -10.92 -1.52
N ASN A 106 -39.32 -10.98 -2.39
CA ASN A 106 -39.61 -9.87 -3.29
C ASN A 106 -39.90 -8.55 -2.55
N ASP A 107 -40.52 -8.65 -1.36
CA ASP A 107 -40.86 -7.51 -0.52
C ASP A 107 -39.72 -7.02 0.33
N THR A 108 -38.59 -7.72 0.34
CA THR A 108 -37.37 -7.27 1.03
C THR A 108 -36.90 -5.95 0.43
N LYS A 109 -37.00 -4.87 1.19
CA LYS A 109 -36.47 -3.56 0.80
C LYS A 109 -35.09 -3.44 1.36
N LEU A 110 -34.16 -2.86 0.58
CA LEU A 110 -32.88 -2.37 1.09
C LEU A 110 -33.21 -1.44 2.26
N VAL A 111 -33.08 -1.95 3.48
CA VAL A 111 -32.97 -1.07 4.63
C VAL A 111 -31.66 -0.33 4.35
N SER A 112 -31.75 0.98 4.15
CA SER A 112 -30.57 1.82 4.02
C SER A 112 -29.82 1.79 5.36
N SER A 113 -29.22 0.65 5.69
CA SER A 113 -28.06 0.65 6.53
C SER A 113 -27.15 1.65 5.83
N LYS A 114 -26.75 2.72 6.50
CA LYS A 114 -25.77 3.67 5.98
C LYS A 114 -24.77 2.82 5.23
N GLN A 115 -24.86 2.82 3.88
CA GLN A 115 -23.81 2.21 3.08
C GLN A 115 -22.55 2.76 3.71
N TYR A 116 -21.79 1.90 4.38
CA TYR A 116 -20.46 2.27 4.80
C TYR A 116 -19.72 2.47 3.48
N ILE A 117 -19.88 3.68 2.92
CA ILE A 117 -18.97 4.17 1.90
C ILE A 117 -17.68 4.31 2.69
N PRO A 118 -16.73 3.38 2.55
CA PRO A 118 -15.45 3.56 3.19
C PRO A 118 -15.01 4.92 2.71
N SER A 119 -14.63 5.80 3.62
CA SER A 119 -13.84 6.93 3.20
C SER A 119 -12.72 6.32 2.40
N THR A 120 -12.68 6.56 1.09
CA THR A 120 -11.74 5.95 0.15
C THR A 120 -10.31 6.32 0.52
N GLU A 121 -10.14 7.21 1.50
CA GLU A 121 -8.90 7.74 2.01
C GLU A 121 -8.58 7.17 3.39
N THR A 122 -7.46 6.48 3.46
CA THR A 122 -6.88 6.10 4.75
C THR A 122 -6.30 7.36 5.39
N VAL A 123 -6.89 7.82 6.49
CA VAL A 123 -6.35 8.93 7.28
C VAL A 123 -5.30 8.37 8.25
N ILE A 124 -4.06 8.86 8.13
CA ILE A 124 -2.99 8.52 9.07
C ILE A 124 -2.75 9.71 10.00
N GLY A 125 -2.98 9.50 11.29
CA GLY A 125 -2.58 10.40 12.37
C GLY A 125 -1.27 9.94 13.01
N ILE A 126 -0.45 10.88 13.49
CA ILE A 126 0.81 10.57 14.16
C ILE A 126 0.96 11.39 15.44
N VAL A 127 1.56 10.79 16.46
CA VAL A 127 2.07 11.52 17.63
C VAL A 127 3.59 11.44 17.60
N ARG A 128 4.22 12.62 17.48
CA ARG A 128 5.68 12.75 17.37
C ARG A 128 6.35 12.63 18.72
N GLN A 129 7.63 12.28 18.69
CA GLN A 129 8.56 12.38 19.79
C GLN A 129 9.91 12.88 19.26
N ASP A 130 10.80 13.27 20.16
CA ASP A 130 12.19 13.59 19.80
C ASP A 130 12.91 12.33 19.35
N PHE A 131 13.95 12.51 18.51
CA PHE A 131 14.81 11.40 18.12
C PHE A 131 15.59 10.87 19.33
N THR A 132 15.43 9.59 19.62
CA THR A 132 16.17 8.87 20.66
C THR A 132 17.60 8.53 20.17
N LEU A 133 18.47 8.08 21.07
CA LEU A 133 19.78 7.54 20.69
C LEU A 133 19.64 6.34 19.75
N THR A 134 18.63 5.50 19.96
CA THR A 134 18.32 4.37 19.07
C THR A 134 18.01 4.85 17.67
N ASP A 135 17.24 5.93 17.51
CA ASP A 135 16.91 6.52 16.22
C ASP A 135 18.17 7.08 15.54
N ILE A 136 18.98 7.84 16.27
CA ILE A 136 20.21 8.43 15.76
C ILE A 136 21.17 7.32 15.28
N ASN A 137 21.39 6.30 16.08
CA ASN A 137 22.20 5.15 15.73
C ASN A 137 21.66 4.37 14.52
N TYR A 138 20.34 4.27 14.38
CA TYR A 138 19.75 3.64 13.23
C TYR A 138 20.02 4.41 11.93
N TRP A 139 19.87 5.74 11.93
CA TRP A 139 20.03 6.55 10.74
C TRP A 139 21.48 6.84 10.38
N SER A 140 22.38 6.91 11.37
CA SER A 140 23.82 7.09 11.15
C SER A 140 24.47 5.96 10.34
N GLN A 141 23.92 4.74 10.38
CA GLN A 141 24.38 3.61 9.56
C GLN A 141 24.31 3.91 8.05
N PHE A 142 23.45 4.85 7.64
CA PHE A 142 23.25 5.29 6.26
C PHE A 142 23.84 6.68 6.02
N ASN A 143 24.62 7.18 6.95
CA ASN A 143 25.16 8.54 6.97
C ASN A 143 24.09 9.64 6.89
N ILE A 144 22.87 9.37 7.38
CA ILE A 144 21.76 10.32 7.37
C ILE A 144 21.71 11.05 8.71
N SER A 145 21.93 12.37 8.67
CA SER A 145 21.92 13.25 9.84
C SER A 145 20.49 13.56 10.32
N THR A 146 20.35 13.94 11.58
CA THR A 146 19.06 14.41 12.12
C THR A 146 18.58 15.69 11.42
N THR A 147 19.50 16.53 10.94
CA THR A 147 19.20 17.70 10.14
C THR A 147 18.55 17.32 8.82
N THR A 148 19.09 16.32 8.14
CA THR A 148 18.51 15.77 6.91
C THR A 148 17.16 15.12 7.17
N LEU A 149 17.01 14.36 8.24
CA LEU A 149 15.70 13.80 8.61
C LEU A 149 14.64 14.89 8.75
N LYS A 150 14.93 15.95 9.51
CA LYS A 150 14.03 17.10 9.69
C LYS A 150 13.72 17.79 8.37
N LYS A 151 14.73 18.03 7.52
CA LYS A 151 14.58 18.65 6.20
C LYS A 151 13.64 17.85 5.29
N PHE A 152 13.70 16.53 5.34
CA PHE A 152 12.85 15.64 4.55
C PHE A 152 11.51 15.29 5.23
N GLY A 153 11.18 15.98 6.33
CA GLY A 153 9.92 15.79 7.04
C GLY A 153 9.80 14.44 7.74
N VAL A 154 10.94 13.82 8.08
CA VAL A 154 10.98 12.58 8.87
C VAL A 154 10.92 12.92 10.35
N SER A 155 10.07 12.21 11.08
CA SER A 155 9.93 12.33 12.53
C SER A 155 9.99 10.96 13.18
N SER A 156 10.63 10.86 14.35
CA SER A 156 10.35 9.76 15.27
C SER A 156 8.94 9.91 15.82
N ILE A 157 8.20 8.81 15.96
CA ILE A 157 6.81 8.85 16.38
C ILE A 157 6.55 7.89 17.55
N LYS A 158 5.85 8.40 18.58
CA LYS A 158 5.45 7.63 19.74
C LYS A 158 4.41 6.56 19.37
N TYR A 159 3.44 6.93 18.56
CA TYR A 159 2.47 6.01 17.97
C TYR A 159 1.83 6.64 16.72
N TYR A 160 1.15 5.79 15.94
CA TYR A 160 0.35 6.25 14.80
C TYR A 160 -1.04 5.63 14.82
N LEU A 161 -1.99 6.34 14.20
CA LEU A 161 -3.38 5.93 14.05
C LEU A 161 -3.70 5.77 12.56
N CYS A 162 -4.59 4.80 12.27
CA CYS A 162 -5.27 4.71 10.99
C CYS A 162 -6.77 4.87 11.25
N ASN A 163 -7.39 5.86 10.63
CA ASN A 163 -8.82 6.16 10.81
C ASN A 163 -9.22 6.24 12.30
N GLY A 164 -8.41 6.95 13.11
CA GLY A 164 -8.65 7.13 14.54
C GLY A 164 -8.24 5.96 15.45
N VAL A 165 -7.82 4.82 14.89
CA VAL A 165 -7.43 3.63 15.68
C VAL A 165 -5.91 3.50 15.74
N VAL A 166 -5.35 3.38 16.96
CA VAL A 166 -3.91 3.15 17.17
C VAL A 166 -3.50 1.82 16.54
N LYS A 167 -2.47 1.86 15.68
CA LYS A 167 -1.97 0.71 14.91
C LYS A 167 -0.53 0.31 15.24
N GLY A 168 0.21 1.17 15.90
CA GLY A 168 1.55 0.86 16.34
C GLY A 168 2.01 1.83 17.41
N ILE A 169 2.84 1.32 18.32
CA ILE A 169 3.46 2.07 19.43
C ILE A 169 4.97 1.86 19.32
N TYR A 170 5.73 2.93 19.53
CA TYR A 170 7.19 2.92 19.55
C TYR A 170 7.74 2.00 20.63
N LYS A 171 8.82 1.32 20.30
CA LYS A 171 9.69 0.58 21.23
C LYS A 171 11.12 0.73 20.72
N ASP A 172 12.12 0.79 21.57
CA ASP A 172 13.53 0.82 21.17
C ASP A 172 13.92 -0.40 20.32
N SER A 173 13.34 -1.56 20.63
CA SER A 173 13.49 -2.78 19.81
C SER A 173 12.74 -2.75 18.48
N ASN A 174 11.87 -1.76 18.25
CA ASN A 174 11.10 -1.60 17.01
C ASN A 174 10.75 -0.12 16.79
N PRO A 175 11.75 0.70 16.45
CA PRO A 175 11.57 2.12 16.23
C PRO A 175 10.62 2.41 15.07
N MET A 176 9.98 3.57 15.11
CA MET A 176 9.00 3.97 14.11
C MET A 176 9.24 5.40 13.64
N TYR A 177 9.15 5.58 12.33
CA TYR A 177 9.35 6.88 11.68
C TYR A 177 8.15 7.21 10.79
N ALA A 178 7.78 8.48 10.75
CA ALA A 178 6.79 9.00 9.82
C ALA A 178 7.47 9.94 8.83
N TYR A 179 7.33 9.66 7.54
CA TYR A 179 7.72 10.53 6.45
C TYR A 179 6.50 11.37 6.06
N LYS A 180 6.56 12.69 6.27
CA LYS A 180 5.52 13.61 5.82
C LYS A 180 5.80 14.01 4.37
N VAL A 181 4.89 13.61 3.48
CA VAL A 181 4.94 13.99 2.07
C VAL A 181 3.67 14.77 1.77
N TYR A 182 3.80 16.08 1.57
CA TYR A 182 2.68 17.03 1.51
C TYR A 182 1.76 16.92 2.75
N ASN A 183 0.52 16.48 2.57
CA ASN A 183 -0.45 16.30 3.66
C ASN A 183 -0.56 14.84 4.12
N ASN A 184 0.15 13.93 3.47
CA ASN A 184 0.09 12.50 3.69
C ASN A 184 1.30 11.99 4.45
N PHE A 185 1.20 10.76 4.96
CA PHE A 185 2.25 10.12 5.73
C PHE A 185 2.59 8.72 5.20
N LYS A 186 3.88 8.40 5.26
CA LYS A 186 4.38 7.03 5.10
C LYS A 186 5.08 6.63 6.39
N ILE A 187 4.54 5.62 7.07
CA ILE A 187 5.09 5.09 8.31
C ILE A 187 6.09 4.00 7.97
N TYR A 188 7.26 4.09 8.58
CA TYR A 188 8.36 3.15 8.43
C TYR A 188 8.73 2.52 9.76
N ARG A 189 8.73 1.20 9.81
CA ARG A 189 9.13 0.39 10.96
C ARG A 189 10.26 -0.55 10.50
N PRO A 190 11.52 -0.14 10.61
CA PRO A 190 12.66 -0.85 10.00
C PRO A 190 12.82 -2.30 10.45
N LEU A 191 12.55 -2.57 11.71
CA LEU A 191 12.76 -3.87 12.35
C LEU A 191 11.48 -4.73 12.41
N ALA A 192 10.35 -4.24 11.88
CA ALA A 192 9.13 -5.02 11.79
C ALA A 192 9.19 -6.01 10.61
N ASP A 193 8.31 -7.03 10.67
CA ASP A 193 8.13 -7.95 9.56
C ASP A 193 7.73 -7.23 8.25
N LYS A 194 7.96 -7.87 7.10
CA LYS A 194 7.76 -7.23 5.80
C LYS A 194 6.33 -6.74 5.54
N TYR A 195 5.32 -7.32 6.20
CA TYR A 195 3.91 -6.98 6.00
C TYR A 195 3.48 -5.76 6.83
N THR A 196 4.15 -5.53 7.95
CA THR A 196 3.88 -4.41 8.87
C THR A 196 4.96 -3.32 8.82
N LYS A 197 6.05 -3.54 8.07
CA LYS A 197 7.17 -2.61 7.91
C LYS A 197 6.73 -1.25 7.36
N TRP A 198 5.73 -1.23 6.48
CA TRP A 198 5.25 -0.04 5.80
C TRP A 198 3.75 0.15 5.95
N ARG A 199 3.34 1.39 6.22
CA ARG A 199 1.95 1.83 6.11
C ARG A 199 1.93 3.23 5.53
N ASN A 200 1.04 3.53 4.58
CA ASN A 200 0.95 4.87 4.03
C ASN A 200 -0.46 5.20 3.52
N ASN A 201 -0.72 6.48 3.35
CA ASN A 201 -1.85 7.03 2.62
C ASN A 201 -1.40 7.92 1.44
N LEU A 202 -0.16 7.70 0.94
CA LEU A 202 0.36 8.44 -0.20
C LEU A 202 -0.41 8.12 -1.47
N THR A 203 -0.60 9.14 -2.29
CA THR A 203 -1.13 9.06 -3.65
C THR A 203 0.00 9.00 -4.68
N GLU A 204 -0.31 8.82 -5.94
CA GLU A 204 0.69 8.87 -7.02
C GLU A 204 1.36 10.25 -7.17
N ASN A 205 0.67 11.31 -6.73
CA ASN A 205 1.18 12.69 -6.76
C ASN A 205 2.12 13.02 -5.59
N ASP A 206 2.22 12.16 -4.59
CA ASP A 206 3.08 12.34 -3.42
C ASP A 206 4.51 11.88 -3.71
N ILE A 207 5.25 12.69 -4.46
CA ILE A 207 6.65 12.42 -4.83
C ILE A 207 7.55 12.76 -3.65
N GLN A 208 8.24 11.76 -3.12
CA GLN A 208 9.15 11.90 -1.98
C GLN A 208 10.42 12.67 -2.41
N GLY A 209 10.83 13.67 -1.63
CA GLY A 209 12.02 14.50 -1.92
C GLY A 209 11.78 15.63 -2.91
N PHE A 210 10.61 15.74 -3.54
CA PHE A 210 10.36 16.74 -4.58
C PHE A 210 10.46 18.18 -4.09
N LYS A 211 10.00 18.46 -2.86
CA LYS A 211 10.09 19.81 -2.24
C LYS A 211 11.52 20.24 -1.89
N GLN A 212 12.41 19.27 -1.72
CA GLN A 212 13.80 19.51 -1.34
C GLN A 212 14.73 19.74 -2.53
N LEU A 213 14.22 19.56 -3.76
CA LEU A 213 15.00 19.77 -4.97
C LEU A 213 15.39 21.22 -5.18
N PRO A 214 16.61 21.50 -5.68
CA PRO A 214 16.98 22.83 -6.16
C PRO A 214 16.12 23.24 -7.38
N LYS A 215 16.06 24.54 -7.68
CA LYS A 215 15.29 25.04 -8.82
C LYS A 215 15.74 24.42 -10.15
N THR A 216 17.06 24.27 -10.34
CA THR A 216 17.71 23.67 -11.51
C THR A 216 18.93 22.88 -11.07
N GLY A 217 19.47 22.03 -11.92
CA GLY A 217 20.68 21.25 -11.67
C GLY A 217 21.16 20.49 -12.90
N ASP A 218 22.37 19.95 -12.83
CA ASP A 218 22.92 19.14 -13.91
C ASP A 218 22.32 17.73 -13.88
N ILE A 219 22.21 17.14 -12.70
CA ILE A 219 21.76 15.76 -12.51
C ILE A 219 20.62 15.68 -11.50
N LEU A 220 19.65 14.79 -11.77
CA LEU A 220 18.62 14.33 -10.85
C LEU A 220 18.61 12.81 -10.84
N ILE A 221 18.58 12.20 -9.67
CA ILE A 221 18.36 10.76 -9.53
C ILE A 221 16.91 10.46 -9.14
N ILE A 222 16.27 9.54 -9.85
CA ILE A 222 15.01 8.92 -9.44
C ILE A 222 15.32 7.57 -8.82
N THR A 223 15.15 7.45 -7.51
CA THR A 223 15.40 6.21 -6.77
C THR A 223 14.12 5.60 -6.22
N LYS A 224 14.23 4.49 -5.49
CA LYS A 224 13.08 3.70 -5.04
C LYS A 224 12.49 4.15 -3.70
N SER A 225 13.31 4.72 -2.81
CA SER A 225 12.89 5.00 -1.43
C SER A 225 13.34 6.38 -0.92
N MET A 226 12.60 6.93 0.06
CA MET A 226 13.01 8.15 0.75
C MET A 226 14.37 7.99 1.48
N LYS A 227 14.69 6.78 1.95
CA LYS A 227 15.98 6.52 2.59
C LYS A 227 17.14 6.75 1.62
N ASP A 228 17.01 6.25 0.39
CA ASP A 228 18.02 6.47 -0.67
C ASP A 228 18.06 7.91 -1.10
N VAL A 229 16.91 8.59 -1.20
CA VAL A 229 16.86 10.05 -1.47
C VAL A 229 17.67 10.82 -0.44
N MET A 230 17.55 10.49 0.85
CA MET A 230 18.29 11.16 1.91
C MET A 230 19.79 10.82 1.89
N CYS A 231 20.17 9.57 1.58
CA CYS A 231 21.58 9.21 1.37
C CYS A 231 22.19 10.00 0.23
N LEU A 232 21.51 10.10 -0.91
CA LEU A 232 21.96 10.87 -2.06
C LEU A 232 22.06 12.37 -1.75
N TYR A 233 21.11 12.89 -0.97
CA TYR A 233 21.18 14.28 -0.49
C TYR A 233 22.42 14.56 0.36
N GLU A 234 22.79 13.66 1.28
CA GLU A 234 24.06 13.80 2.05
C GLU A 234 25.31 13.76 1.14
N MET A 235 25.22 13.10 -0.02
CA MET A 235 26.26 13.12 -1.04
C MET A 235 26.28 14.41 -1.89
N GLY A 236 25.29 15.30 -1.72
CA GLY A 236 25.12 16.49 -2.55
C GLY A 236 24.41 16.26 -3.87
N ILE A 237 23.79 15.10 -4.06
CA ILE A 237 23.11 14.71 -5.30
C ILE A 237 21.59 14.86 -5.14
N PRO A 238 20.93 15.72 -5.95
CA PRO A 238 19.47 15.83 -5.95
C PRO A 238 18.79 14.51 -6.30
N ALA A 239 17.81 14.10 -5.49
CA ALA A 239 17.11 12.86 -5.74
C ALA A 239 15.65 12.93 -5.32
N ILE A 240 14.80 12.10 -5.96
CA ILE A 240 13.40 11.88 -5.62
C ILE A 240 13.06 10.40 -5.66
N SER A 241 11.94 10.04 -5.05
CA SER A 241 11.35 8.72 -5.25
C SER A 241 9.82 8.79 -5.39
N PRO A 242 9.19 7.85 -6.13
CA PRO A 242 7.74 7.75 -6.18
C PRO A 242 7.16 7.38 -4.81
N SER A 243 5.84 7.45 -4.67
CA SER A 243 5.12 7.10 -3.43
C SER A 243 5.28 5.63 -3.04
N SER A 244 5.42 4.73 -4.02
CA SER A 244 5.63 3.29 -3.83
C SER A 244 6.47 2.68 -4.96
N GLU A 245 6.95 1.47 -4.76
CA GLU A 245 7.74 0.71 -5.75
C GLU A 245 7.01 0.46 -7.07
N SER A 246 5.69 0.43 -7.05
CA SER A 246 4.85 0.16 -8.24
C SER A 246 4.33 1.42 -8.91
N THR A 247 4.63 2.60 -8.37
CA THR A 247 4.13 3.89 -8.87
C THR A 247 5.18 4.56 -9.75
N PHE A 248 4.74 5.14 -10.86
CA PHE A 248 5.60 5.99 -11.70
C PHE A 248 5.54 7.44 -11.22
N ILE A 249 6.57 8.22 -11.55
CA ILE A 249 6.48 9.68 -11.45
C ILE A 249 5.43 10.14 -12.48
N PRO A 250 4.42 10.94 -12.07
CA PRO A 250 3.42 11.46 -13.00
C PRO A 250 4.05 12.23 -14.15
N ASP A 251 3.53 12.06 -15.37
CA ASP A 251 4.11 12.64 -16.59
C ASP A 251 4.23 14.18 -16.51
N LYS A 252 3.25 14.85 -15.87
CA LYS A 252 3.31 16.30 -15.62
C LYS A 252 4.52 16.69 -14.76
N ALA A 253 4.79 15.95 -13.69
CA ALA A 253 5.93 16.20 -12.83
C ALA A 253 7.25 15.85 -13.53
N LEU A 254 7.29 14.74 -14.28
CA LEU A 254 8.46 14.34 -15.04
C LEU A 254 8.83 15.38 -16.11
N ASN A 255 7.85 15.92 -16.84
CA ASN A 255 8.07 16.99 -17.83
C ASN A 255 8.58 18.29 -17.19
N GLN A 256 8.14 18.62 -15.97
CA GLN A 256 8.71 19.74 -15.22
C GLN A 256 10.17 19.48 -14.82
N LEU A 257 10.49 18.26 -14.40
CA LEU A 257 11.85 17.87 -14.01
C LEU A 257 12.81 17.88 -15.20
N LYS A 258 12.37 17.41 -16.38
CA LYS A 258 13.17 17.48 -17.64
C LYS A 258 13.52 18.91 -18.07
N LYS A 259 12.76 19.92 -17.63
CA LYS A 259 13.08 21.35 -17.87
C LYS A 259 14.05 21.92 -16.83
N ARG A 260 14.15 21.27 -15.66
CA ARG A 260 14.97 21.73 -14.50
C ARG A 260 16.36 21.10 -14.46
N PHE A 261 16.47 19.87 -14.96
CA PHE A 261 17.70 19.08 -14.86
C PHE A 261 18.16 18.66 -16.25
N LYS A 262 19.45 18.78 -16.52
CA LYS A 262 20.04 18.43 -17.81
C LYS A 262 20.01 16.92 -18.04
N ARG A 263 20.25 16.13 -17.00
CA ARG A 263 20.27 14.66 -17.03
C ARG A 263 19.45 14.10 -15.89
N ILE A 264 18.59 13.12 -16.16
CA ILE A 264 17.80 12.42 -15.15
C ILE A 264 18.11 10.94 -15.26
N ILE A 265 18.56 10.33 -14.16
CA ILE A 265 18.98 8.93 -14.09
C ILE A 265 18.06 8.17 -13.15
N ILE A 266 17.63 6.98 -13.55
CA ILE A 266 16.86 6.06 -12.71
C ILE A 266 17.85 5.13 -12.02
N LEU A 267 17.93 5.17 -10.69
CA LEU A 267 18.79 4.30 -9.88
C LEU A 267 17.94 3.43 -8.97
N PHE A 268 17.77 2.16 -9.36
CA PHE A 268 16.92 1.21 -8.63
C PHE A 268 17.73 0.06 -8.03
N ASP A 269 17.02 -0.78 -7.24
CA ASP A 269 17.59 -1.91 -6.54
C ASP A 269 18.14 -2.97 -7.51
N ARG A 270 19.22 -3.61 -7.10
CA ARG A 270 19.82 -4.75 -7.83
C ARG A 270 19.13 -6.07 -7.43
N ASP A 271 17.83 -6.11 -7.38
CA ASP A 271 17.06 -7.34 -7.27
C ASP A 271 16.17 -7.56 -8.51
N ILE A 272 15.56 -8.73 -8.63
CA ILE A 272 14.73 -9.08 -9.79
C ILE A 272 13.61 -8.06 -10.01
N ALA A 273 12.99 -7.59 -8.93
CA ALA A 273 11.93 -6.60 -8.99
C ALA A 273 12.44 -5.24 -9.44
N GLY A 274 13.57 -4.77 -8.87
CA GLY A 274 14.20 -3.50 -9.22
C GLY A 274 14.67 -3.46 -10.67
N VAL A 275 15.32 -4.51 -11.16
CA VAL A 275 15.74 -4.62 -12.58
C VAL A 275 14.54 -4.58 -13.52
N LYS A 276 13.48 -5.33 -13.22
CA LYS A 276 12.24 -5.32 -14.02
C LYS A 276 11.60 -3.93 -14.05
N TYR A 277 11.59 -3.26 -12.91
CA TYR A 277 11.00 -1.92 -12.77
C TYR A 277 11.84 -0.85 -13.48
N LEU A 278 13.17 -0.90 -13.32
CA LEU A 278 14.12 -0.05 -14.03
C LEU A 278 13.86 -0.12 -15.54
N ARG A 279 13.88 -1.35 -16.10
CA ARG A 279 13.62 -1.58 -17.54
C ARG A 279 12.27 -1.00 -17.98
N LYS A 280 11.20 -1.25 -17.20
CA LYS A 280 9.87 -0.73 -17.53
C LYS A 280 9.82 0.80 -17.51
N MET A 281 10.48 1.41 -16.53
CA MET A 281 10.51 2.86 -16.37
C MET A 281 11.36 3.51 -17.47
N SER A 282 12.55 2.97 -17.78
CA SER A 282 13.39 3.44 -18.87
C SER A 282 12.68 3.37 -20.22
N LEU A 283 12.00 2.26 -20.53
CA LEU A 283 11.21 2.12 -21.76
C LEU A 283 10.05 3.13 -21.84
N LYS A 284 9.36 3.37 -20.73
CA LYS A 284 8.24 4.33 -20.69
C LYS A 284 8.70 5.78 -20.83
N THR A 285 9.82 6.15 -20.23
CA THR A 285 10.21 7.56 -20.04
C THR A 285 11.35 8.03 -20.95
N GLY A 286 12.07 7.08 -21.56
CA GLY A 286 13.31 7.33 -22.32
C GLY A 286 14.50 7.71 -21.44
N LEU A 287 14.37 7.56 -20.09
CA LEU A 287 15.44 7.92 -19.17
C LEU A 287 16.49 6.81 -19.04
N GLU A 288 17.71 7.23 -18.80
CA GLU A 288 18.83 6.33 -18.49
C GLU A 288 18.60 5.58 -17.20
N GLY A 289 18.97 4.30 -17.18
CA GLY A 289 18.84 3.42 -16.02
C GLY A 289 20.18 2.94 -15.49
N MET A 290 20.36 2.96 -14.16
CA MET A 290 21.55 2.50 -13.46
C MET A 290 21.17 1.59 -12.30
N LEU A 291 22.08 0.67 -11.94
CA LEU A 291 21.99 -0.19 -10.74
C LEU A 291 23.26 -0.01 -9.91
N VAL A 292 23.13 -0.14 -8.59
CA VAL A 292 24.29 -0.20 -7.70
C VAL A 292 25.27 -1.26 -8.20
N HIS A 293 26.55 -0.95 -8.30
CA HIS A 293 27.54 -1.89 -8.86
C HIS A 293 27.66 -3.16 -8.00
N LYS A 294 27.74 -4.33 -8.65
CA LYS A 294 27.76 -5.65 -7.99
C LYS A 294 28.92 -5.85 -6.99
N LYS A 295 30.04 -5.13 -7.17
CA LYS A 295 31.19 -5.19 -6.26
C LYS A 295 30.85 -4.83 -4.82
N PHE A 296 29.83 -3.96 -4.61
CA PHE A 296 29.43 -3.52 -3.29
C PHE A 296 28.52 -4.52 -2.54
N LYS A 297 28.09 -5.59 -3.17
CA LYS A 297 27.22 -6.63 -2.58
C LYS A 297 25.97 -6.06 -1.88
N ALA A 298 25.49 -4.93 -2.34
CA ALA A 298 24.36 -4.19 -1.80
C ALA A 298 23.20 -4.20 -2.78
N LYS A 299 21.99 -4.08 -2.23
CA LYS A 299 20.77 -4.04 -3.00
C LYS A 299 20.47 -2.64 -3.54
N ASP A 300 20.56 -1.63 -2.69
CA ASP A 300 20.27 -0.23 -2.94
C ASP A 300 21.42 0.69 -2.43
N ILE A 301 21.29 1.99 -2.68
CA ILE A 301 22.32 2.98 -2.28
C ILE A 301 22.50 3.03 -0.77
N SER A 302 21.41 3.01 -0.02
CA SER A 302 21.50 3.07 1.44
C SER A 302 22.15 1.82 2.03
N ASP A 303 21.88 0.66 1.50
CA ASP A 303 22.56 -0.58 1.90
C ASP A 303 24.04 -0.57 1.47
N ALA A 304 24.34 0.01 0.31
CA ALA A 304 25.73 0.17 -0.15
C ALA A 304 26.54 1.07 0.80
N VAL A 305 25.97 2.19 1.22
CA VAL A 305 26.60 3.10 2.22
C VAL A 305 26.86 2.36 3.53
N LYS A 306 25.86 1.64 4.03
CA LYS A 306 25.97 0.89 5.27
C LYS A 306 27.07 -0.18 5.22
N LEU A 307 27.23 -0.87 4.09
CA LEU A 307 28.15 -2.01 3.94
C LEU A 307 29.57 -1.58 3.56
N ASN A 308 29.74 -0.49 2.81
CA ASN A 308 31.01 -0.13 2.20
C ASN A 308 31.52 1.26 2.62
N GLY A 309 30.76 1.99 3.41
CA GLY A 309 31.10 3.34 3.86
C GLY A 309 30.66 4.44 2.88
N PHE A 310 30.38 5.60 3.43
CA PHE A 310 29.79 6.74 2.72
C PHE A 310 30.70 7.28 1.61
N GLU A 311 31.99 7.58 1.92
CA GLU A 311 32.91 8.17 0.94
C GLU A 311 33.17 7.20 -0.23
N THR A 312 33.30 5.91 0.02
CA THR A 312 33.47 4.89 -1.03
C THR A 312 32.34 4.92 -2.05
N ILE A 313 31.10 4.96 -1.56
CA ILE A 313 29.92 4.95 -2.43
C ILE A 313 29.72 6.30 -3.11
N LYS A 314 29.97 7.40 -2.41
CA LYS A 314 29.93 8.74 -2.98
C LYS A 314 30.90 8.88 -4.15
N ASN A 315 32.17 8.52 -3.96
CA ASN A 315 33.20 8.63 -5.01
C ASN A 315 32.85 7.78 -6.22
N TRP A 316 32.46 6.50 -6.01
CA TRP A 316 32.00 5.65 -7.10
C TRP A 316 30.82 6.28 -7.86
N LEU A 317 29.83 6.79 -7.13
CA LEU A 317 28.64 7.34 -7.77
C LEU A 317 28.97 8.59 -8.59
N TYR A 318 29.86 9.45 -8.09
CA TYR A 318 30.32 10.62 -8.83
C TYR A 318 31.04 10.22 -10.14
N GLU A 319 31.92 9.20 -10.12
CA GLU A 319 32.56 8.67 -11.32
C GLU A 319 31.60 8.14 -12.37
N GLU A 320 30.44 7.60 -11.94
CA GLU A 320 29.45 7.02 -12.85
C GLU A 320 28.50 8.08 -13.46
N ILE A 321 28.26 9.18 -12.77
CA ILE A 321 27.23 10.13 -13.17
C ILE A 321 27.80 11.44 -13.75
N TYR A 322 29.04 11.79 -13.49
CA TYR A 322 29.75 12.97 -14.02
C TYR A 322 30.87 12.57 -14.97
#